data_f27196d8e910f9d462d0406de7495b5d
#
_entry.id   f27196d8e910f9d462d0406de7495b5d
#
_cell.length_a   1.000
_cell.length_b   1.000
_cell.length_c   1.000
_cell.angle_alpha   90.00
_cell.angle_beta   90.00
_cell.angle_gamma   90.00
#
_symmetry.space_group_name_H-M   'P 1'
#
loop_
_entity.id
_entity.type
_entity.pdbx_description
1 polymer ?
#
loop_
_entity_poly.entity_id
_entity_poly.type
_entity_poly.pdbx_seq_one_letter_code
_entity_poly.pdbx_strand_id
1 'polypeptide(L)'
;MLAIKTIFKYLLGTFLLIQLIQVDYENPPVNKHLEIQAPKEVMSILKRSCYDCHSNEVVLPWYANIAPLSWEMSRHIDLGRKWVNFSIWQTYTPEQKDKKLEELYKSVYRVMPLQGYVALHPKAALTQEDRKLLRDWTGKAPF
;
A
#
# COMPACT_ATOMS: atom_id res chain seq x y z
N MET A 1 -16.25 38.96 5.54
CA MET A 1 -16.04 38.19 6.77
C MET A 1 -17.18 37.23 7.11
N LEU A 2 -18.45 37.61 6.97
CA LEU A 2 -19.61 36.76 7.31
C LEU A 2 -19.65 35.48 6.43
N ALA A 3 -19.48 35.59 5.11
CA ALA A 3 -19.51 34.48 4.17
C ALA A 3 -18.43 33.43 4.48
N ILE A 4 -17.20 33.83 4.82
CA ILE A 4 -16.09 32.91 5.16
C ILE A 4 -16.42 32.10 6.42
N LYS A 5 -16.99 32.75 7.45
CA LYS A 5 -17.40 32.05 8.68
C LYS A 5 -18.51 31.02 8.40
N THR A 6 -19.43 31.38 7.52
CA THR A 6 -20.53 30.47 7.13
C THR A 6 -20.00 29.27 6.36
N ILE A 7 -19.13 29.47 5.35
CA ILE A 7 -18.48 28.39 4.60
C ILE A 7 -17.71 27.46 5.55
N PHE A 8 -16.91 28.03 6.48
CA PHE A 8 -16.16 27.24 7.45
C PHE A 8 -17.05 26.36 8.33
N LYS A 9 -18.21 26.88 8.79
CA LYS A 9 -19.18 26.10 9.57
C LYS A 9 -19.72 24.90 8.79
N TYR A 10 -20.07 25.09 7.51
CA TYR A 10 -20.55 23.99 6.67
C TYR A 10 -19.45 22.95 6.40
N LEU A 11 -18.23 23.38 6.08
CA LEU A 11 -17.10 22.47 5.89
C LEU A 11 -16.79 21.67 7.16
N LEU A 12 -16.77 22.33 8.31
CA LEU A 12 -16.56 21.65 9.59
C LEU A 12 -17.71 20.68 9.91
N GLY A 13 -18.96 21.09 9.69
CA GLY A 13 -20.13 20.24 9.90
C GLY A 13 -20.07 19.00 9.00
N THR A 14 -19.79 19.18 7.70
CA THR A 14 -19.62 18.08 6.75
C THR A 14 -18.47 17.18 7.17
N PHE A 15 -17.32 17.74 7.55
CA PHE A 15 -16.18 16.97 8.04
C PHE A 15 -16.54 16.10 9.25
N LEU A 16 -17.27 16.66 10.21
CA LEU A 16 -17.71 15.90 11.38
C LEU A 16 -18.71 14.79 11.01
N LEU A 17 -19.64 15.09 10.11
CA LEU A 17 -20.63 14.10 9.66
C LEU A 17 -19.98 12.90 8.94
N ILE A 18 -18.99 13.11 8.09
CA ILE A 18 -18.32 12.03 7.39
C ILE A 18 -17.51 11.13 8.35
N GLN A 19 -17.14 11.59 9.56
CA GLN A 19 -16.49 10.73 10.56
C GLN A 19 -17.41 9.64 11.11
N LEU A 20 -18.72 9.73 10.90
CA LEU A 20 -19.66 8.68 11.29
C LEU A 20 -19.60 7.47 10.36
N ILE A 21 -19.00 7.63 9.17
CA ILE A 21 -18.82 6.55 8.18
C ILE A 21 -17.43 5.95 8.41
N GLN A 22 -17.37 4.95 9.27
CA GLN A 22 -16.14 4.23 9.59
C GLN A 22 -15.90 3.09 8.60
N VAL A 23 -14.64 2.72 8.43
CA VAL A 23 -14.20 1.53 7.67
C VAL A 23 -13.51 0.56 8.61
N ASP A 24 -13.78 -0.72 8.41
CA ASP A 24 -13.10 -1.77 9.15
C ASP A 24 -11.85 -2.22 8.38
N TYR A 25 -10.77 -2.42 9.12
CA TYR A 25 -9.52 -2.94 8.61
C TYR A 25 -9.30 -4.34 9.16
N GLU A 26 -9.28 -5.32 8.28
CA GLU A 26 -8.91 -6.68 8.67
C GLU A 26 -7.47 -6.99 8.25
N ASN A 27 -6.72 -7.57 9.20
CA ASN A 27 -5.52 -8.33 8.90
C ASN A 27 -5.88 -9.82 8.99
N PRO A 28 -6.07 -10.50 7.85
CA PRO A 28 -6.30 -11.94 7.85
C PRO A 28 -5.14 -12.69 8.52
N PRO A 29 -5.36 -13.91 9.03
CA PRO A 29 -4.31 -14.69 9.66
C PRO A 29 -3.09 -14.85 8.76
N VAL A 30 -1.90 -14.72 9.35
CA VAL A 30 -0.62 -14.82 8.64
C VAL A 30 -0.02 -16.21 8.87
N ASN A 31 0.26 -16.91 7.77
CA ASN A 31 1.08 -18.11 7.76
C ASN A 31 2.43 -17.79 7.10
N LYS A 32 3.49 -17.73 7.90
CA LYS A 32 4.84 -17.38 7.41
C LYS A 32 5.42 -18.36 6.38
N HIS A 33 4.92 -19.60 6.32
CA HIS A 33 5.31 -20.54 5.26
C HIS A 33 4.72 -20.18 3.90
N LEU A 34 3.66 -19.39 3.87
CA LEU A 34 3.04 -18.92 2.62
C LEU A 34 3.58 -17.56 2.17
N GLU A 35 4.36 -16.88 3.00
CA GLU A 35 4.91 -15.56 2.72
C GLU A 35 5.91 -15.60 1.55
N ILE A 36 6.00 -14.49 0.81
CA ILE A 36 7.04 -14.31 -0.20
C ILE A 36 8.43 -14.41 0.43
N GLN A 37 9.34 -15.10 -0.25
CA GLN A 37 10.72 -15.23 0.17
C GLN A 37 11.62 -14.50 -0.83
N ALA A 38 12.47 -13.64 -0.33
CA ALA A 38 13.44 -12.88 -1.11
C ALA A 38 14.70 -12.63 -0.27
N PRO A 39 15.81 -12.21 -0.87
CA PRO A 39 17.00 -11.76 -0.13
C PRO A 39 16.63 -10.71 0.93
N LYS A 40 17.38 -10.66 2.01
CA LYS A 40 17.09 -9.80 3.18
C LYS A 40 16.91 -8.32 2.79
N GLU A 41 17.73 -7.85 1.88
CA GLU A 41 17.69 -6.47 1.38
C GLU A 41 16.36 -6.19 0.64
N VAL A 42 15.94 -7.11 -0.23
CA VAL A 42 14.66 -7.03 -0.96
C VAL A 42 13.48 -7.11 0.02
N MET A 43 13.51 -8.05 0.98
CA MET A 43 12.46 -8.15 2.01
C MET A 43 12.36 -6.86 2.82
N SER A 44 13.47 -6.20 3.13
CA SER A 44 13.47 -4.90 3.81
C SER A 44 12.75 -3.83 2.99
N ILE A 45 12.97 -3.80 1.67
CA ILE A 45 12.28 -2.88 0.75
C ILE A 45 10.80 -3.19 0.70
N LEU A 46 10.42 -4.46 0.50
CA LEU A 46 9.01 -4.88 0.42
C LEU A 46 8.26 -4.52 1.71
N LYS A 47 8.83 -4.82 2.88
CA LYS A 47 8.21 -4.51 4.18
C LYS A 47 8.05 -3.01 4.41
N ARG A 48 9.05 -2.21 4.06
CA ARG A 48 9.03 -0.77 4.26
C ARG A 48 8.09 -0.04 3.32
N SER A 49 7.96 -0.51 2.06
CA SER A 49 7.38 0.28 0.97
C SER A 49 6.11 -0.32 0.37
N CYS A 50 5.80 -1.60 0.65
CA CYS A 50 4.74 -2.33 -0.05
C CYS A 50 3.77 -3.05 0.89
N TYR A 51 4.23 -3.54 2.05
CA TYR A 51 3.48 -4.45 2.91
C TYR A 51 2.19 -3.86 3.46
N ASP A 52 2.13 -2.55 3.71
CA ASP A 52 0.93 -1.90 4.24
C ASP A 52 -0.30 -2.03 3.30
N CYS A 53 -0.07 -2.19 1.99
CA CYS A 53 -1.16 -2.40 1.04
C CYS A 53 -1.17 -3.82 0.45
N HIS A 54 -0.02 -4.52 0.46
CA HIS A 54 0.15 -5.77 -0.27
C HIS A 54 0.43 -6.98 0.64
N SER A 55 0.02 -6.92 1.91
CA SER A 55 0.13 -8.04 2.84
C SER A 55 -1.06 -8.15 3.80
N ASN A 56 -1.07 -9.23 4.59
CA ASN A 56 -1.99 -9.37 5.72
C ASN A 56 -1.41 -8.77 7.03
N GLU A 57 -0.32 -8.00 6.92
CA GLU A 57 0.40 -7.41 8.06
C GLU A 57 0.41 -5.88 7.98
N VAL A 58 -0.74 -5.30 7.71
CA VAL A 58 -0.90 -3.83 7.62
C VAL A 58 -0.67 -3.21 9.00
N VAL A 59 0.19 -2.19 9.06
CA VAL A 59 0.36 -1.35 10.24
C VAL A 59 -0.41 -0.05 10.02
N LEU A 60 -1.54 0.08 10.71
CA LEU A 60 -2.42 1.24 10.53
C LEU A 60 -1.79 2.51 11.11
N PRO A 61 -1.63 3.58 10.30
CA PRO A 61 -1.15 4.85 10.79
C PRO A 61 -2.24 5.60 11.59
N TRP A 62 -1.84 6.65 12.30
CA TRP A 62 -2.75 7.43 13.14
C TRP A 62 -3.96 8.01 12.41
N TYR A 63 -3.82 8.28 11.11
CA TYR A 63 -4.91 8.85 10.28
C TYR A 63 -5.85 7.79 9.68
N ALA A 64 -5.59 6.50 9.94
CA ALA A 64 -6.38 5.40 9.36
C ALA A 64 -7.86 5.45 9.74
N ASN A 65 -8.22 6.14 10.83
CA ASN A 65 -9.60 6.31 11.28
C ASN A 65 -10.18 7.71 10.99
N ILE A 66 -9.51 8.52 10.16
CA ILE A 66 -9.93 9.88 9.83
C ILE A 66 -10.44 9.92 8.40
N ALA A 67 -11.76 10.06 8.23
CA ALA A 67 -12.37 10.24 6.90
C ALA A 67 -11.99 11.61 6.30
N PRO A 68 -11.75 11.71 4.99
CA PRO A 68 -11.88 10.67 3.95
C PRO A 68 -10.62 9.79 3.77
N LEU A 69 -9.50 10.07 4.47
CA LEU A 69 -8.25 9.31 4.32
C LEU A 69 -8.43 7.83 4.66
N SER A 70 -9.25 7.51 5.66
CA SER A 70 -9.60 6.15 6.03
C SER A 70 -10.20 5.36 4.86
N TRP A 71 -11.09 5.95 4.09
CA TRP A 71 -11.76 5.32 2.97
C TRP A 71 -10.78 5.02 1.84
N GLU A 72 -9.91 5.98 1.52
CA GLU A 72 -8.91 5.81 0.48
C GLU A 72 -7.86 4.77 0.87
N MET A 73 -7.46 4.76 2.13
CA MET A 73 -6.52 3.75 2.65
C MET A 73 -7.13 2.34 2.60
N SER A 74 -8.36 2.16 3.08
CA SER A 74 -9.06 0.86 3.01
C SER A 74 -9.15 0.37 1.57
N ARG A 75 -9.57 1.24 0.65
CA ARG A 75 -9.63 0.93 -0.77
C ARG A 75 -8.28 0.51 -1.35
N HIS A 76 -7.18 1.19 -0.99
CA HIS A 76 -5.83 0.84 -1.46
C HIS A 76 -5.35 -0.50 -0.90
N ILE A 77 -5.65 -0.83 0.36
CA ILE A 77 -5.33 -2.12 0.96
C ILE A 77 -6.08 -3.24 0.22
N ASP A 78 -7.38 -3.09 0.01
CA ASP A 78 -8.21 -4.09 -0.69
C ASP A 78 -7.74 -4.32 -2.12
N LEU A 79 -7.49 -3.25 -2.87
CA LEU A 79 -6.96 -3.34 -4.22
C LEU A 79 -5.55 -3.93 -4.25
N GLY A 80 -4.68 -3.50 -3.33
CA GLY A 80 -3.31 -3.99 -3.22
C GLY A 80 -3.28 -5.50 -3.00
N ARG A 81 -4.02 -6.00 -2.02
CA ARG A 81 -4.15 -7.45 -1.73
C ARG A 81 -4.75 -8.22 -2.90
N LYS A 82 -5.69 -7.64 -3.63
CA LYS A 82 -6.32 -8.25 -4.80
C LYS A 82 -5.34 -8.43 -5.96
N TRP A 83 -4.47 -7.45 -6.19
CA TRP A 83 -3.44 -7.50 -7.22
C TRP A 83 -2.29 -8.43 -6.85
N VAL A 84 -1.68 -8.23 -5.69
CA VAL A 84 -0.66 -9.09 -5.13
C VAL A 84 -0.72 -9.04 -3.61
N ASN A 85 -0.72 -10.22 -2.97
CA ASN A 85 -0.64 -10.34 -1.52
C ASN A 85 0.59 -11.19 -1.17
N PHE A 86 1.59 -10.56 -0.58
CA PHE A 86 2.85 -11.20 -0.22
C PHE A 86 2.70 -12.24 0.89
N SER A 87 1.68 -12.12 1.74
CA SER A 87 1.44 -13.06 2.84
C SER A 87 0.92 -14.43 2.38
N ILE A 88 0.39 -14.52 1.15
CA ILE A 88 -0.11 -15.77 0.56
C ILE A 88 0.64 -16.14 -0.73
N TRP A 89 1.84 -15.63 -0.91
CA TRP A 89 2.63 -15.76 -2.14
C TRP A 89 2.79 -17.21 -2.60
N GLN A 90 2.98 -18.15 -1.67
CA GLN A 90 3.19 -19.55 -2.03
C GLN A 90 1.93 -20.25 -2.54
N THR A 91 0.75 -19.65 -2.41
CA THR A 91 -0.49 -20.18 -3.00
C THR A 91 -0.63 -19.87 -4.49
N TYR A 92 0.17 -18.96 -5.04
CA TYR A 92 0.16 -18.64 -6.45
C TYR A 92 0.88 -19.71 -7.27
N THR A 93 0.35 -19.99 -8.47
CA THR A 93 1.05 -20.88 -9.42
C THR A 93 2.34 -20.24 -9.94
N PRO A 94 3.29 -21.02 -10.50
CA PRO A 94 4.51 -20.48 -11.10
C PRO A 94 4.24 -19.36 -12.12
N GLU A 95 3.25 -19.55 -12.99
CA GLU A 95 2.84 -18.58 -14.02
C GLU A 95 2.28 -17.30 -13.39
N GLN A 96 1.47 -17.44 -12.33
CA GLN A 96 0.95 -16.30 -11.58
C GLN A 96 2.07 -15.52 -10.87
N LYS A 97 3.04 -16.24 -10.27
CA LYS A 97 4.20 -15.62 -9.63
C LYS A 97 5.01 -14.81 -10.63
N ASP A 98 5.31 -15.39 -11.79
CA ASP A 98 6.09 -14.74 -12.84
C ASP A 98 5.40 -13.45 -13.33
N LYS A 99 4.10 -13.54 -13.64
CA LYS A 99 3.29 -12.39 -14.02
C LYS A 99 3.25 -11.32 -12.94
N LYS A 100 3.07 -11.70 -11.67
CA LYS A 100 3.04 -10.76 -10.54
C LYS A 100 4.38 -10.06 -10.32
N LEU A 101 5.51 -10.74 -10.52
CA LEU A 101 6.84 -10.11 -10.47
C LEU A 101 7.02 -9.09 -11.60
N GLU A 102 6.55 -9.40 -12.80
CA GLU A 102 6.58 -8.47 -13.92
C GLU A 102 5.71 -7.24 -13.65
N GLU A 103 4.47 -7.43 -13.22
CA GLU A 103 3.54 -6.34 -12.88
C GLU A 103 4.04 -5.50 -11.71
N LEU A 104 4.62 -6.14 -10.69
CA LEU A 104 5.25 -5.46 -9.55
C LEU A 104 6.35 -4.51 -10.04
N TYR A 105 7.29 -5.01 -10.85
CA TYR A 105 8.39 -4.18 -11.29
C TYR A 105 7.94 -3.05 -12.21
N LYS A 106 7.01 -3.30 -13.13
CA LYS A 106 6.40 -2.26 -13.97
C LYS A 106 5.72 -1.18 -13.13
N SER A 107 4.99 -1.58 -12.08
CA SER A 107 4.29 -0.66 -11.17
C SER A 107 5.27 0.16 -10.33
N VAL A 108 6.31 -0.47 -9.80
CA VAL A 108 7.40 0.19 -9.06
C VAL A 108 8.11 1.24 -9.91
N TYR A 109 8.28 0.97 -11.20
CA TYR A 109 8.91 1.93 -12.11
C TYR A 109 8.02 3.15 -12.41
N ARG A 110 6.69 2.99 -12.39
CA ARG A 110 5.73 4.01 -12.84
C ARG A 110 5.06 4.78 -11.71
N VAL A 111 4.46 4.07 -10.76
CA VAL A 111 3.49 4.67 -9.82
C VAL A 111 3.64 4.21 -8.37
N MET A 112 4.32 3.08 -8.10
CA MET A 112 4.44 2.53 -6.76
C MET A 112 5.80 2.86 -6.12
N PRO A 113 5.82 3.15 -4.82
CA PRO A 113 4.67 3.44 -3.95
C PRO A 113 3.93 4.71 -4.35
N LEU A 114 2.64 4.78 -4.05
CA LEU A 114 1.80 5.94 -4.38
C LEU A 114 2.36 7.23 -3.77
N GLN A 115 2.39 8.31 -4.52
CA GLN A 115 2.96 9.59 -4.06
C GLN A 115 2.25 10.12 -2.80
N GLY A 116 0.92 10.00 -2.73
CA GLY A 116 0.15 10.41 -1.55
C GLY A 116 0.54 9.61 -0.29
N TYR A 117 0.82 8.32 -0.46
CA TYR A 117 1.30 7.48 0.64
C TYR A 117 2.72 7.89 1.07
N VAL A 118 3.63 8.07 0.12
CA VAL A 118 5.03 8.50 0.40
C VAL A 118 5.09 9.86 1.07
N ALA A 119 4.18 10.79 0.74
CA ALA A 119 4.12 12.11 1.38
C ALA A 119 3.87 12.02 2.89
N LEU A 120 3.10 11.02 3.34
CA LEU A 120 2.82 10.75 4.75
C LEU A 120 3.80 9.73 5.37
N HIS A 121 4.51 8.96 4.51
CA HIS A 121 5.48 7.93 4.90
C HIS A 121 6.80 8.09 4.12
N PRO A 122 7.62 9.09 4.42
CA PRO A 122 8.85 9.36 3.64
C PRO A 122 9.81 8.16 3.56
N LYS A 123 9.80 7.30 4.58
CA LYS A 123 10.61 6.08 4.62
C LYS A 123 10.20 5.05 3.57
N ALA A 124 8.97 5.11 3.06
CA ALA A 124 8.49 4.21 2.02
C ALA A 124 8.97 4.62 0.60
N ALA A 125 9.56 5.79 0.44
CA ALA A 125 10.14 6.20 -0.82
C ALA A 125 11.23 5.22 -1.29
N LEU A 126 11.17 4.85 -2.57
CA LEU A 126 12.19 3.99 -3.19
C LEU A 126 13.32 4.82 -3.79
N THR A 127 14.55 4.51 -3.38
CA THR A 127 15.76 5.05 -4.00
C THR A 127 16.03 4.40 -5.35
N GLN A 128 16.99 4.92 -6.10
CA GLN A 128 17.44 4.27 -7.34
C GLN A 128 18.06 2.89 -7.05
N GLU A 129 18.77 2.76 -5.94
CA GLU A 129 19.36 1.48 -5.51
C GLU A 129 18.28 0.46 -5.13
N ASP A 130 17.23 0.88 -4.41
CA ASP A 130 16.08 0.01 -4.12
C ASP A 130 15.44 -0.53 -5.43
N ARG A 131 15.25 0.35 -6.41
CA ARG A 131 14.68 -0.03 -7.72
C ARG A 131 15.60 -1.00 -8.48
N LYS A 132 16.91 -0.80 -8.39
CA LYS A 132 17.91 -1.70 -8.98
C LYS A 132 17.85 -3.07 -8.31
N LEU A 133 17.83 -3.15 -6.99
CA LEU A 133 17.72 -4.40 -6.24
C LEU A 133 16.43 -5.16 -6.60
N LEU A 134 15.29 -4.46 -6.69
CA LEU A 134 14.02 -5.06 -7.10
C LEU A 134 14.09 -5.59 -8.54
N ARG A 135 14.69 -4.85 -9.47
CA ARG A 135 14.89 -5.29 -10.86
C ARG A 135 15.73 -6.56 -10.91
N ASP A 136 16.88 -6.54 -10.25
CA ASP A 136 17.84 -7.64 -10.31
C ASP A 136 17.23 -8.90 -9.65
N TRP A 137 16.45 -8.73 -8.59
CA TRP A 137 15.71 -9.83 -7.95
C TRP A 137 14.55 -10.36 -8.79
N THR A 138 13.75 -9.51 -9.39
CA THR A 138 12.61 -9.96 -10.22
C THR A 138 13.08 -10.54 -11.56
N GLY A 139 14.26 -10.18 -12.04
CA GLY A 139 14.75 -10.52 -13.38
C GLY A 139 13.92 -9.90 -14.50
N LYS A 140 13.15 -8.83 -14.20
CA LYS A 140 12.20 -8.20 -15.13
C LYS A 140 12.70 -6.84 -15.58
N ALA A 141 12.31 -6.47 -16.81
CA ALA A 141 12.53 -5.14 -17.36
C ALA A 141 11.23 -4.32 -17.32
N PRO A 142 11.29 -2.97 -17.26
CA PRO A 142 10.08 -2.14 -17.19
C PRO A 142 9.33 -2.06 -18.53
N PHE A 143 9.97 -2.47 -19.62
CA PHE A 143 9.44 -2.44 -21.00
C PHE A 143 9.83 -3.70 -21.75
#